data_d05ac9bb54cef0e67d82101f81f1a0cb
#
_entry.id   d05ac9bb54cef0e67d82101f81f1a0cb
#
_cell.length_a   1.000
_cell.length_b   1.000
_cell.length_c   1.000
_cell.angle_alpha   90.00
_cell.angle_beta   90.00
_cell.angle_gamma   90.00
#
_symmetry.space_group_name_H-M   'P 1'
#
loop_
_entity.id
_entity.type
_entity.pdbx_description
1 polymer ?
#
loop_
_entity_poly.entity_id
_entity_poly.type
_entity_poly.pdbx_seq_one_letter_code
_entity_poly.pdbx_strand_id
1 'polypeptide(L)' 'MNITSAKYHAWAENEGDTPINVSVTIVVDGETMSVAMDPANRHYAEIMRQVDAGELTIADADPIEE' A
#
# COMPACT_ATOMS: atom_id res chain seq x y z
N MET A 1 -4.42 -13.61 -7.19
CA MET A 1 -5.05 -12.42 -6.55
C MET A 1 -5.22 -11.34 -7.61
N ASN A 2 -6.43 -10.87 -7.79
CA ASN A 2 -6.74 -9.91 -8.85
C ASN A 2 -6.87 -8.49 -8.25
N ILE A 3 -5.76 -7.79 -8.16
CA ILE A 3 -5.70 -6.46 -7.55
C ILE A 3 -6.07 -5.41 -8.60
N THR A 4 -7.12 -4.64 -8.35
CA THR A 4 -7.56 -3.59 -9.27
C THR A 4 -6.92 -2.25 -8.99
N SER A 5 -6.53 -1.99 -7.73
CA SER A 5 -5.79 -0.78 -7.39
C SER A 5 -4.97 -1.00 -6.13
N ALA A 6 -3.97 -0.17 -5.96
CA ALA A 6 -3.11 -0.20 -4.78
C ALA A 6 -2.65 1.22 -4.47
N LYS A 7 -2.53 1.54 -3.18
CA LYS A 7 -2.14 2.86 -2.71
C LYS A 7 -1.43 2.74 -1.37
N TYR A 8 -0.34 3.46 -1.21
CA TYR A 8 0.34 3.50 0.08
C TYR A 8 -0.50 4.22 1.12
N HIS A 9 -0.45 3.73 2.35
CA HIS A 9 -0.98 4.44 3.50
C HIS A 9 0.20 4.95 4.32
N ALA A 10 0.29 6.26 4.47
CA ALA A 10 1.36 6.90 5.23
C ALA A 10 0.83 7.44 6.53
N TRP A 11 1.69 7.47 7.55
CA TRP A 11 1.33 7.97 8.87
C TRP A 11 2.52 8.66 9.50
N ALA A 12 2.25 9.72 10.28
CA ALA A 12 3.27 10.43 11.03
C ALA A 12 2.89 10.43 12.50
N GLU A 13 3.86 10.15 13.37
CA GLU A 13 3.61 10.04 14.81
C GLU A 13 3.31 11.41 15.44
N ASN A 14 3.96 12.45 14.95
CA ASN A 14 3.76 13.81 15.45
C ASN A 14 3.57 14.77 14.31
N GLU A 15 2.91 15.88 14.62
CA GLU A 15 2.79 17.01 13.71
C GLU A 15 4.17 17.49 13.28
N GLY A 16 4.37 17.69 12.00
CA GLY A 16 5.64 18.17 11.49
C GLY A 16 6.63 17.08 11.14
N ASP A 17 6.38 15.84 11.56
CA ASP A 17 7.21 14.71 11.15
C ASP A 17 6.93 14.33 9.70
N THR A 18 7.95 13.81 9.03
CA THR A 18 7.76 13.30 7.68
C THR A 18 6.94 12.01 7.73
N PRO A 19 5.78 11.95 7.05
CA PRO A 19 5.01 10.70 7.00
C PRO A 19 5.82 9.58 6.36
N ILE A 20 5.65 8.36 6.89
CA ILE A 20 6.27 7.16 6.33
C ILE A 20 5.18 6.19 5.89
N ASN A 21 5.45 5.46 4.84
CA ASN A 21 4.52 4.43 4.36
C ASN A 21 4.52 3.27 5.37
N VAL A 22 3.35 2.94 5.90
CA VAL A 22 3.21 1.89 6.92
C VAL A 22 2.43 0.68 6.42
N SER A 23 1.64 0.86 5.37
CA SER A 23 0.88 -0.24 4.78
C SER A 23 0.51 0.10 3.34
N VAL A 24 -0.04 -0.89 2.63
CA VAL A 24 -0.58 -0.70 1.29
C VAL A 24 -2.05 -1.04 1.33
N THR A 25 -2.89 -0.12 0.88
CA THR A 25 -4.32 -0.36 0.74
C THR A 25 -4.57 -0.85 -0.69
N ILE A 26 -5.15 -2.02 -0.82
CA ILE A 26 -5.45 -2.60 -2.13
C ILE A 26 -6.94 -2.84 -2.27
N VAL A 27 -7.40 -2.87 -3.51
CA VAL A 27 -8.76 -3.28 -3.84
C VAL A 27 -8.67 -4.58 -4.64
N VAL A 28 -9.26 -5.64 -4.10
CA VAL A 28 -9.25 -6.99 -4.71
C VAL A 28 -10.70 -7.42 -4.87
N ASP A 29 -11.11 -7.65 -6.11
CA ASP A 29 -12.47 -8.09 -6.42
C ASP A 29 -13.55 -7.21 -5.78
N GLY A 30 -13.30 -5.91 -5.73
CA GLY A 30 -14.25 -4.94 -5.18
C GLY A 30 -14.15 -4.75 -3.66
N GLU A 31 -13.25 -5.48 -3.00
CA GLU A 31 -13.05 -5.34 -1.55
C GLU A 31 -11.76 -4.59 -1.25
N THR A 32 -11.85 -3.65 -0.32
CA THR A 32 -10.68 -2.89 0.14
C THR A 32 -9.99 -3.63 1.28
N MET A 33 -8.69 -3.81 1.15
CA MET A 33 -7.88 -4.48 2.16
C MET A 33 -6.65 -3.65 2.49
N SER A 34 -6.23 -3.68 3.75
CA SER A 34 -4.98 -3.06 4.17
C SER A 34 -3.94 -4.16 4.39
N VAL A 35 -2.78 -4.01 3.78
CA VAL A 35 -1.72 -5.02 3.80
C VAL A 35 -0.48 -4.42 4.44
N ALA A 36 0.02 -5.08 5.49
CA ALA A 36 1.24 -4.65 6.16
C ALA A 36 2.44 -4.77 5.21
N MET A 37 3.35 -3.81 5.28
CA MET A 37 4.56 -3.80 4.45
C MET A 37 5.63 -4.70 5.08
N ASP A 38 5.34 -5.97 5.15
CA ASP A 38 6.19 -6.98 5.76
C ASP A 38 6.51 -8.04 4.69
N PRO A 39 7.80 -8.27 4.39
CA PRO A 39 8.18 -9.27 3.38
C PRO A 39 7.67 -10.68 3.68
N ALA A 40 7.38 -10.99 4.95
CA ALA A 40 6.81 -12.28 5.33
C ALA A 40 5.31 -12.37 5.05
N ASN A 41 4.65 -11.26 4.75
CA ASN A 41 3.23 -11.23 4.44
C ASN A 41 3.01 -11.66 2.98
N ARG A 42 2.20 -12.70 2.78
CA ARG A 42 1.94 -13.24 1.42
C ARG A 42 1.32 -12.21 0.50
N HIS A 43 0.41 -11.41 1.01
CA HIS A 43 -0.27 -10.40 0.21
C HIS A 43 0.71 -9.33 -0.23
N TYR A 44 1.60 -8.90 0.67
CA TYR A 44 2.62 -7.93 0.33
C TYR A 44 3.60 -8.49 -0.71
N ALA A 45 4.02 -9.74 -0.54
CA ALA A 45 4.92 -10.40 -1.49
C ALA A 45 4.29 -10.47 -2.89
N GLU A 46 2.99 -10.79 -2.97
CA GLU A 46 2.27 -10.83 -4.24
C GLU A 46 2.15 -9.43 -4.87
N ILE A 47 1.89 -8.41 -4.05
CA ILE A 47 1.85 -7.03 -4.52
C ILE A 47 3.19 -6.64 -5.14
N MET A 48 4.29 -6.93 -4.45
CA MET A 48 5.62 -6.61 -4.95
C MET A 48 5.96 -7.38 -6.23
N ARG A 49 5.54 -8.64 -6.32
CA ARG A 49 5.72 -9.43 -7.52
C ARG A 49 5.05 -8.79 -8.73
N GLN A 50 3.82 -8.32 -8.55
CA GLN A 50 3.07 -7.67 -9.63
C GLN A 50 3.67 -6.31 -10.00
N VAL A 51 4.18 -5.58 -9.03
CA VAL A 51 4.86 -4.31 -9.28
C VAL A 51 6.14 -4.55 -10.10
N ASP A 52 6.94 -5.54 -9.71
CA ASP A 52 8.17 -5.90 -10.44
C ASP A 52 7.88 -6.37 -11.86
N ALA A 53 6.76 -7.04 -12.07
CA ALA A 53 6.35 -7.52 -13.39
C ALA A 53 5.75 -6.40 -14.25
N GLY A 54 5.55 -5.21 -13.71
CA GLY A 54 4.93 -4.09 -14.42
C GLY A 54 3.42 -4.22 -14.56
N GLU A 55 2.80 -5.12 -13.80
CA GLU A 55 1.36 -5.38 -13.85
C GLU A 55 0.57 -4.50 -12.90
N LEU A 56 1.24 -3.91 -11.90
CA LEU A 56 0.59 -3.13 -10.86
C LEU A 56 1.45 -1.91 -10.54
N THR A 57 0.80 -0.78 -10.33
CA THR A 57 1.45 0.43 -9.85
C THR A 57 0.83 0.82 -8.52
N ILE A 58 1.66 1.08 -7.51
CA ILE A 58 1.18 1.53 -6.20
C ILE A 58 1.19 3.06 -6.20
N ALA A 59 0.02 3.65 -6.02
CA ALA A 59 -0.10 5.11 -5.97
C ALA A 59 0.50 5.66 -4.68
N ASP A 60 0.97 6.90 -4.73
CA ASP A 60 1.49 7.58 -3.55
C ASP A 60 0.41 7.74 -2.49
N ALA A 61 0.82 7.77 -1.22
CA ALA A 61 -0.10 7.98 -0.12
C ALA A 61 -0.75 9.37 -0.20
N ASP A 62 -1.98 9.47 0.29
CA ASP A 62 -2.64 10.76 0.39
C ASP A 62 -1.90 11.65 1.39
N PRO A 63 -1.88 12.98 1.16
CA PRO A 63 -1.31 13.89 2.14
C PRO A 63 -2.04 13.77 3.48
N ILE A 64 -1.29 13.83 4.56
CA ILE A 64 -1.89 13.86 5.89
C ILE A 64 -2.43 15.27 6.12
N GLU A 65 -3.73 15.37 6.32
CA GLU A 65 -4.37 16.63 6.62
C GLU A 65 -4.52 16.80 8.13
N GLU A 66 -4.26 17.98 8.59
CA GLU A 66 -4.41 18.33 10.01
C GLU A 66 -5.77 18.93 10.31
#